data_7f872fc36260529e49801f8ecaaedbd6
#
_entry.id   7f872fc36260529e49801f8ecaaedbd6
#
_cell.length_a   1.000
_cell.length_b   1.000
_cell.length_c   1.000
_cell.angle_alpha   90.00
_cell.angle_beta   90.00
_cell.angle_gamma   90.00
#
_symmetry.space_group_name_H-M   'P 1'
#
loop_
_entity.id
_entity.type
_entity.pdbx_description
1 polymer ?
#
loop_
_entity_poly.entity_id
_entity_poly.type
_entity_poly.pdbx_seq_one_letter_code
_entity_poly.pdbx_strand_id
1 'polypeptide(L)' 'MINNDRELNATLERIRDLQAQVTHLRKAEPNPANYHLSSSGFLAEIDRMQLEVREYLSLHPGELKASA' A
#
# COMPACT_ATOMS: atom_id res chain seq x y z
N MET A 1 2.62 -8.35 -7.43
CA MET A 1 2.69 -7.51 -8.64
C MET A 1 1.30 -7.24 -9.21
N ILE A 2 1.02 -6.00 -9.59
CA ILE A 2 -0.28 -5.60 -10.12
C ILE A 2 -0.30 -5.86 -11.63
N ASN A 3 -1.28 -6.62 -12.10
CA ASN A 3 -1.38 -7.02 -13.50
C ASN A 3 -2.52 -6.36 -14.28
N ASN A 4 -3.49 -5.79 -13.58
CA ASN A 4 -4.67 -5.17 -14.20
C ASN A 4 -5.28 -4.14 -13.27
N ASP A 5 -6.26 -3.40 -13.78
CA ASP A 5 -6.89 -2.32 -13.01
C ASP A 5 -7.71 -2.83 -11.82
N ARG A 6 -8.24 -4.04 -11.91
CA ARG A 6 -8.95 -4.65 -10.78
C ARG A 6 -7.98 -4.85 -9.60
N GLU A 7 -6.79 -5.39 -9.90
CA GLU A 7 -5.76 -5.60 -8.87
C GLU A 7 -5.23 -4.27 -8.35
N LEU A 8 -5.12 -3.26 -9.22
CA LEU A 8 -4.76 -1.92 -8.79
C LEU A 8 -5.75 -1.39 -7.75
N ASN A 9 -7.04 -1.48 -8.05
CA ASN A 9 -8.07 -0.98 -7.14
C ASN A 9 -8.06 -1.73 -5.81
N ALA A 10 -7.89 -3.05 -5.85
CA ALA A 10 -7.79 -3.86 -4.63
C ALA A 10 -6.58 -3.44 -3.79
N THR A 11 -5.45 -3.17 -4.43
CA THR A 11 -4.24 -2.73 -3.74
C THR A 11 -4.43 -1.35 -3.10
N LEU A 12 -5.07 -0.42 -3.82
CA LEU A 12 -5.36 0.91 -3.30
C LEU A 12 -6.29 0.86 -2.08
N GLU A 13 -7.29 -0.02 -2.10
CA GLU A 13 -8.17 -0.22 -0.94
C GLU A 13 -7.40 -0.77 0.24
N ARG A 14 -6.52 -1.74 0.02
CA ARG A 14 -5.72 -2.31 1.08
C ARG A 14 -4.77 -1.28 1.70
N ILE A 15 -4.16 -0.44 0.87
CA ILE A 15 -3.31 0.66 1.36
C ILE A 15 -4.13 1.58 2.26
N ARG A 16 -5.33 1.94 1.84
CA ARG A 16 -6.23 2.79 2.63
C ARG A 16 -6.56 2.16 3.97
N ASP A 17 -6.88 0.87 3.97
CA ASP A 17 -7.23 0.15 5.21
C ASP A 17 -6.04 0.11 6.17
N LEU A 18 -4.85 -0.16 5.65
CA LEU A 18 -3.64 -0.19 6.49
C LEU A 18 -3.30 1.20 7.03
N GLN A 19 -3.48 2.24 6.23
CA GLN A 19 -3.27 3.61 6.69
C GLN A 19 -4.26 3.99 7.78
N ALA A 20 -5.51 3.53 7.67
CA ALA A 20 -6.51 3.75 8.71
C ALA A 20 -6.12 3.05 10.01
N GLN A 21 -5.57 1.84 9.93
CA GLN A 21 -5.09 1.12 11.11
C GLN A 21 -3.93 1.84 11.79
N VAL A 22 -2.97 2.34 11.01
CA VAL A 22 -1.85 3.12 11.57
C VAL A 22 -2.36 4.42 12.20
N THR A 23 -3.30 5.08 11.57
CA THR A 23 -3.92 6.30 12.11
C THR A 23 -4.60 6.02 13.45
N HIS A 24 -5.30 4.89 13.55
CA HIS A 24 -5.93 4.48 14.79
C HIS A 24 -4.88 4.20 15.88
N LEU A 25 -3.83 3.45 15.54
CA LEU A 25 -2.73 3.17 16.47
C LEU A 25 -2.12 4.46 17.01
N ARG A 26 -1.95 5.44 16.16
CA ARG A 26 -1.37 6.73 16.54
C ARG A 26 -2.17 7.41 17.64
N LYS A 27 -3.49 7.24 17.64
CA LYS A 27 -4.38 7.79 18.65
C LYS A 27 -4.51 6.92 19.88
N ALA A 28 -4.48 5.59 19.69
CA ALA A 28 -4.77 4.63 20.75
C ALA A 28 -3.54 4.28 21.59
N GLU A 29 -2.33 4.36 21.02
CA GLU A 29 -1.11 3.97 21.72
C GLU A 29 -0.38 5.20 22.28
N PRO A 30 -0.37 5.41 23.59
CA PRO A 30 0.26 6.58 24.18
C PRO A 30 1.78 6.50 24.25
N ASN A 31 2.35 5.30 24.15
CA ASN A 31 3.80 5.10 24.25
C ASN A 31 4.44 5.12 22.86
N PRO A 32 5.31 6.12 22.56
CA PRO A 32 5.95 6.21 21.23
C PRO A 32 6.71 4.96 20.82
N ALA A 33 7.42 4.32 21.75
CA ALA A 33 8.20 3.12 21.45
C ALA A 33 7.28 1.97 21.01
N ASN A 34 6.16 1.79 21.71
CA ASN A 34 5.17 0.77 21.35
C ASN A 34 4.50 1.09 20.02
N TYR A 35 4.21 2.36 19.77
CA TYR A 35 3.67 2.79 18.49
C TYR A 35 4.61 2.41 17.34
N HIS A 36 5.90 2.70 17.48
CA HIS A 36 6.88 2.37 16.44
C HIS A 36 6.99 0.87 16.20
N LEU A 37 6.98 0.07 17.27
CA LEU A 37 7.01 -1.38 17.15
C LEU A 37 5.77 -1.91 16.42
N SER A 38 4.59 -1.41 16.79
CA SER A 38 3.33 -1.89 16.23
C SER A 38 3.09 -1.41 14.81
N SER A 39 3.51 -0.19 14.48
CA SER A 39 3.24 0.41 13.17
C SER A 39 4.27 0.05 12.11
N SER A 40 5.49 -0.35 12.48
CA SER A 40 6.56 -0.55 11.51
C SER A 40 6.23 -1.58 10.44
N GLY A 41 5.58 -2.69 10.82
CA GLY A 41 5.17 -3.72 9.86
C GLY A 41 4.13 -3.20 8.88
N PHE A 42 3.13 -2.45 9.37
CA PHE A 42 2.11 -1.85 8.52
C PHE A 42 2.72 -0.84 7.55
N LEU A 43 3.63 0.01 8.05
CA LEU A 43 4.26 1.03 7.20
C LEU A 43 5.14 0.40 6.13
N ALA A 44 5.87 -0.66 6.45
CA ALA A 44 6.68 -1.38 5.47
C ALA A 44 5.81 -2.00 4.38
N GLU A 45 4.66 -2.56 4.76
CA GLU A 45 3.71 -3.14 3.81
C GLU A 45 3.10 -2.07 2.91
N ILE A 46 2.74 -0.92 3.48
CA ILE A 46 2.23 0.22 2.72
C ILE A 46 3.28 0.67 1.70
N ASP A 47 4.53 0.83 2.11
CA ASP A 47 5.60 1.25 1.22
C ASP A 47 5.76 0.29 0.04
N ARG A 48 5.74 -1.01 0.30
CA ARG A 48 5.85 -2.04 -0.74
C ARG A 48 4.70 -1.94 -1.73
N MET A 49 3.47 -1.81 -1.23
CA MET A 49 2.29 -1.72 -2.10
C MET A 49 2.26 -0.42 -2.89
N GLN A 50 2.69 0.69 -2.29
CA GLN A 50 2.78 1.95 -3.01
C GLN A 50 3.79 1.90 -4.14
N LEU A 51 4.90 1.19 -3.95
CA LEU A 51 5.87 0.98 -5.01
C LEU A 51 5.26 0.16 -6.16
N GLU A 52 4.52 -0.89 -5.84
CA GLU A 52 3.82 -1.70 -6.86
C GLU A 52 2.81 -0.86 -7.64
N VAL A 53 2.06 0.00 -6.96
CA VAL A 53 1.11 0.91 -7.60
C VAL A 53 1.84 1.84 -8.56
N ARG A 54 2.94 2.42 -8.11
CA ARG A 54 3.71 3.34 -8.94
C ARG A 54 4.28 2.65 -10.16
N GLU A 55 4.80 1.44 -10.00
CA GLU A 55 5.34 0.67 -11.12
C GLU A 55 4.25 0.36 -12.14
N TYR A 56 3.08 -0.05 -11.68
CA TYR A 56 1.97 -0.32 -12.58
C TYR A 56 1.51 0.93 -13.31
N LEU A 57 1.36 2.05 -12.61
CA LEU A 57 0.91 3.30 -13.20
C LEU A 57 1.95 3.92 -14.14
N SER A 58 3.21 3.50 -14.07
CA SER A 58 4.23 3.96 -15.00
C SER A 58 4.05 3.39 -16.40
N LEU A 59 3.22 2.34 -16.54
CA LEU A 59 2.98 1.67 -17.81
C LEU A 59 1.65 2.12 -18.40
N HIS A 60 1.65 2.45 -19.69
CA HIS A 60 0.42 2.74 -20.41
C HIS A 60 -0.29 1.42 -20.74
N PRO A 61 -1.64 1.39 -20.76
CA PRO A 61 -2.36 0.16 -21.11
C PRO A 61 -1.96 -0.45 -22.45
N GLY A 62 -1.56 0.39 -23.42
CA GLY A 62 -1.05 -0.09 -24.70
C GLY A 62 0.23 -0.88 -24.58
N GLU A 63 1.11 -0.51 -23.65
CA GLU A 63 2.36 -1.22 -23.38
C GLU A 63 2.08 -2.58 -22.75
N LEU A 64 1.10 -2.65 -21.85
CA LEU A 64 0.71 -3.89 -21.20
C LEU A 64 0.16 -4.88 -22.22
N LYS A 65 -0.63 -4.41 -23.19
CA LYS A 65 -1.15 -5.26 -24.27
C LYS A 65 -0.01 -5.75 -25.16
N ALA A 66 0.96 -4.90 -25.47
CA ALA A 66 2.08 -5.24 -26.32
C ALA A 66 2.97 -6.31 -25.69
N SER A 67 3.05 -6.35 -24.37
CA SER A 67 3.87 -7.31 -23.65
C SER A 67 3.17 -8.66 -23.37
N ALA A 68 1.90 -8.74 -23.69
CA ALA A 68 1.11 -9.94 -23.44
C ALA A 68 1.35 -11.05 -24.50
#